data_3ea011fd6ef825c7bc3265697f7d0431
#
_entry.id   3ea011fd6ef825c7bc3265697f7d0431
#
_cell.length_a   1.000
_cell.length_b   1.000
_cell.length_c   1.000
_cell.angle_alpha   90.00
_cell.angle_beta   90.00
_cell.angle_gamma   90.00
#
_symmetry.space_group_name_H-M   'P 1'
#
loop_
_entity.id
_entity.type
_entity.pdbx_description
1 polymer ?
#
loop_
_entity_poly.entity_id
_entity_poly.type
_entity_poly.pdbx_seq_one_letter_code
_entity_poly.pdbx_strand_id
1 'polypeptide(L)'
;MSICMILATRPAWLERKLDGLDKGYRLHKWMGITALVTSVAHWWFTQGTKWMVGWGWIEGGKRGPRPGGPEGAQQAAQNLEEWLRQFRHLAEDVGQYAFYIAAALLIIALIKKIPYSWFAKLHTYMAVLYLALVFHSVILVKFAYWAQPIGWLTAILMAAGSVAAVLVLAKKVGAKRRHSGEISAVTPYPELNGFQLEVAVPGWVGHQAGQFAFIKSEGQSEGAHPFTMSSAWDAAHPTLRFVVKKLGDYTSDWAGQAKAGDRVRIEGPYGCFTFDDNAAGQVWVAGGIGITPFLARLETLAAAGGSQQPVDLFYSYHSADSTLLAQLENSARAAKVRLHLWPSVQLGHLSGENLRAAVPDWQQRSVWFCGGHAFGSSLRRDLQANGLPGEQFHQELFEMR
;
A
#
# COMPACT_ATOMS: atom_id res chain seq x y z
N MET A 1 -6.42 2.18 -15.77
CA MET A 1 -5.52 1.02 -15.54
C MET A 1 -4.04 1.41 -15.52
N SER A 2 -3.53 2.27 -16.40
CA SER A 2 -2.11 2.70 -16.41
C SER A 2 -1.62 3.21 -15.04
N ILE A 3 -2.41 4.05 -14.38
CA ILE A 3 -2.10 4.55 -13.02
C ILE A 3 -2.00 3.41 -12.02
N CYS A 4 -2.88 2.39 -12.09
CA CYS A 4 -2.78 1.21 -11.22
C CYS A 4 -1.45 0.47 -11.43
N MET A 5 -1.00 0.31 -12.69
CA MET A 5 0.27 -0.33 -12.98
C MET A 5 1.46 0.46 -12.43
N ILE A 6 1.44 1.79 -12.56
CA ILE A 6 2.49 2.66 -12.01
C ILE A 6 2.51 2.57 -10.47
N LEU A 7 1.36 2.63 -9.81
CA LEU A 7 1.25 2.47 -8.35
C LEU A 7 1.77 1.11 -7.87
N ALA A 8 1.53 0.04 -8.64
CA ALA A 8 2.01 -1.31 -8.31
C ALA A 8 3.54 -1.41 -8.27
N THR A 9 4.29 -0.51 -8.93
CA THR A 9 5.76 -0.48 -8.89
C THR A 9 6.34 0.20 -7.65
N ARG A 10 5.50 0.80 -6.79
CA ARG A 10 5.91 1.46 -5.54
C ARG A 10 7.05 2.47 -5.71
N PRO A 11 6.94 3.46 -6.63
CA PRO A 11 8.02 4.39 -6.87
C PRO A 11 8.21 5.34 -5.67
N ALA A 12 9.45 5.48 -5.18
CA ALA A 12 9.79 6.24 -3.97
C ALA A 12 9.35 7.71 -4.02
N TRP A 13 9.42 8.33 -5.20
CA TRP A 13 9.00 9.72 -5.38
C TRP A 13 7.48 9.90 -5.20
N LEU A 14 6.69 8.87 -5.53
CA LEU A 14 5.23 8.89 -5.39
C LEU A 14 4.81 8.55 -3.97
N GLU A 15 5.53 7.65 -3.29
CA GLU A 15 5.29 7.28 -1.89
C GLU A 15 5.27 8.52 -0.99
N ARG A 16 6.28 9.39 -1.10
CA ARG A 16 6.35 10.65 -0.35
C ARG A 16 5.20 11.63 -0.66
N LYS A 17 4.77 11.70 -1.93
CA LYS A 17 3.66 12.57 -2.34
C LYS A 17 2.29 12.07 -1.89
N LEU A 18 2.15 10.77 -1.69
CA LEU A 18 0.92 10.12 -1.21
C LEU A 18 0.91 9.99 0.32
N ASP A 19 1.95 10.45 1.01
CA ASP A 19 2.11 10.36 2.45
C ASP A 19 2.07 8.90 2.94
N GLY A 20 2.74 8.01 2.22
CA GLY A 20 2.94 6.61 2.58
C GLY A 20 2.45 5.60 1.53
N LEU A 21 3.04 4.43 1.57
CA LEU A 21 2.73 3.32 0.66
C LEU A 21 1.34 2.72 0.93
N ASP A 22 0.89 2.73 2.18
CA ASP A 22 -0.44 2.31 2.63
C ASP A 22 -1.54 3.11 1.93
N LYS A 23 -1.39 4.45 1.86
CA LYS A 23 -2.30 5.34 1.13
C LYS A 23 -2.20 5.12 -0.38
N GLY A 24 -1.00 4.80 -0.88
CA GLY A 24 -0.78 4.38 -2.26
C GLY A 24 -1.56 3.11 -2.63
N TYR A 25 -1.59 2.09 -1.78
CA TYR A 25 -2.40 0.88 -1.98
C TYR A 25 -3.90 1.16 -1.92
N ARG A 26 -4.32 2.04 -1.03
CA ARG A 26 -5.72 2.48 -1.00
C ARG A 26 -6.13 3.20 -2.29
N LEU A 27 -5.27 4.06 -2.83
CA LEU A 27 -5.49 4.72 -4.12
C LEU A 27 -5.53 3.68 -5.25
N HIS A 28 -4.60 2.73 -5.29
CA HIS A 28 -4.58 1.62 -6.25
C HIS A 28 -5.92 0.86 -6.26
N LYS A 29 -6.44 0.51 -5.10
CA LYS A 29 -7.74 -0.17 -4.95
C LYS A 29 -8.89 0.64 -5.54
N TRP A 30 -9.00 1.93 -5.21
CA TRP A 30 -10.05 2.80 -5.74
C TRP A 30 -9.94 3.01 -7.26
N MET A 31 -8.72 3.18 -7.77
CA MET A 31 -8.46 3.25 -9.20
C MET A 31 -8.81 1.94 -9.91
N GLY A 32 -8.60 0.79 -9.25
CA GLY A 32 -9.03 -0.53 -9.75
C GLY A 32 -10.55 -0.65 -9.85
N ILE A 33 -11.27 -0.22 -8.81
CA ILE A 33 -12.75 -0.19 -8.81
C ILE A 33 -13.26 0.74 -9.91
N THR A 34 -12.71 1.94 -10.03
CA THR A 34 -13.07 2.90 -11.09
C THR A 34 -12.81 2.30 -12.48
N ALA A 35 -11.66 1.62 -12.65
CA ALA A 35 -11.35 0.94 -13.91
C ALA A 35 -12.37 -0.16 -14.24
N LEU A 36 -12.83 -0.93 -13.25
CA LEU A 36 -13.87 -1.94 -13.45
C LEU A 36 -15.19 -1.30 -13.88
N VAL A 37 -15.67 -0.30 -13.16
CA VAL A 37 -16.93 0.39 -13.46
C VAL A 37 -16.92 1.02 -14.86
N THR A 38 -15.84 1.74 -15.17
CA THR A 38 -15.71 2.38 -16.51
C THR A 38 -15.55 1.37 -17.65
N SER A 39 -14.87 0.24 -17.39
CA SER A 39 -14.75 -0.83 -18.39
C SER A 39 -16.10 -1.53 -18.64
N VAL A 40 -16.90 -1.77 -17.61
CA VAL A 40 -18.28 -2.31 -17.75
C VAL A 40 -19.14 -1.33 -18.53
N ALA A 41 -19.07 -0.03 -18.22
CA ALA A 41 -19.81 0.98 -18.96
C ALA A 41 -19.38 1.02 -20.44
N HIS A 42 -18.06 1.01 -20.72
CA HIS A 42 -17.54 0.95 -22.08
C HIS A 42 -18.03 -0.29 -22.84
N TRP A 43 -17.95 -1.45 -22.21
CA TRP A 43 -18.46 -2.71 -22.78
C TRP A 43 -19.96 -2.62 -23.07
N TRP A 44 -20.76 -2.07 -22.13
CA TRP A 44 -22.19 -1.89 -22.31
C TRP A 44 -22.51 -1.00 -23.51
N PHE A 45 -21.83 0.14 -23.65
CA PHE A 45 -22.05 1.04 -24.78
C PHE A 45 -21.59 0.45 -26.12
N THR A 46 -20.63 -0.44 -26.14
CA THR A 46 -20.14 -1.07 -27.36
C THR A 46 -20.96 -2.30 -27.76
N GLN A 47 -21.33 -3.16 -26.84
CA GLN A 47 -22.09 -4.39 -27.11
C GLN A 47 -23.60 -4.18 -26.99
N GLY A 48 -24.03 -3.41 -25.99
CA GLY A 48 -25.46 -3.14 -25.79
C GLY A 48 -26.09 -2.39 -26.97
N THR A 49 -25.37 -1.45 -27.58
CA THR A 49 -25.86 -0.79 -28.81
C THR A 49 -26.01 -1.75 -29.97
N LYS A 50 -25.12 -2.73 -30.14
CA LYS A 50 -25.26 -3.78 -31.15
C LYS A 50 -26.52 -4.63 -30.92
N TRP A 51 -26.79 -4.96 -29.65
CA TRP A 51 -28.00 -5.72 -29.29
C TRP A 51 -29.27 -4.90 -29.50
N MET A 52 -29.28 -3.62 -29.12
CA MET A 52 -30.41 -2.71 -29.31
C MET A 52 -30.75 -2.53 -30.81
N VAL A 53 -29.71 -2.44 -31.66
CA VAL A 53 -29.89 -2.45 -33.11
C VAL A 53 -30.47 -3.80 -33.60
N GLY A 54 -29.90 -4.92 -33.08
CA GLY A 54 -30.39 -6.28 -33.44
C GLY A 54 -31.82 -6.54 -33.01
N TRP A 55 -32.28 -5.93 -31.91
CA TRP A 55 -33.66 -6.00 -31.43
C TRP A 55 -34.59 -4.96 -32.09
N GLY A 56 -34.05 -4.09 -32.96
CA GLY A 56 -34.81 -3.04 -33.63
C GLY A 56 -35.21 -1.85 -32.75
N TRP A 57 -34.58 -1.69 -31.57
CA TRP A 57 -34.87 -0.56 -30.65
C TRP A 57 -34.22 0.76 -31.08
N ILE A 58 -33.09 0.68 -31.82
CA ILE A 58 -32.44 1.84 -32.42
C ILE A 58 -32.02 1.54 -33.84
N GLU A 59 -32.07 2.56 -34.72
CA GLU A 59 -31.61 2.42 -36.10
C GLU A 59 -30.06 2.36 -36.15
N GLY A 60 -29.53 1.43 -36.93
CA GLY A 60 -28.10 1.33 -37.21
C GLY A 60 -27.62 2.55 -38.02
N GLY A 61 -26.69 3.34 -37.44
CA GLY A 61 -26.19 4.54 -38.11
C GLY A 61 -25.49 4.24 -39.44
N LYS A 62 -25.92 4.87 -40.52
CA LYS A 62 -25.24 4.82 -41.83
C LYS A 62 -23.90 5.56 -41.74
N ARG A 63 -22.80 4.89 -42.10
CA ARG A 63 -21.50 5.54 -42.23
C ARG A 63 -21.50 6.54 -43.37
N GLY A 64 -21.37 7.83 -43.07
CA GLY A 64 -21.20 8.90 -44.09
C GLY A 64 -19.80 8.89 -44.75
N PRO A 65 -19.66 9.55 -45.94
CA PRO A 65 -18.39 9.68 -46.65
C PRO A 65 -17.35 10.48 -45.82
N ARG A 66 -16.05 10.18 -46.00
CA ARG A 66 -14.96 10.87 -45.31
C ARG A 66 -14.60 12.19 -46.00
N PRO A 67 -14.31 13.27 -45.28
CA PRO A 67 -13.67 14.48 -45.84
C PRO A 67 -12.22 14.21 -46.22
N GLY A 68 -11.79 14.63 -47.40
CA GLY A 68 -10.40 14.59 -47.85
C GLY A 68 -9.59 15.78 -47.31
N GLY A 69 -8.31 15.57 -47.07
CA GLY A 69 -7.36 16.55 -46.52
C GLY A 69 -6.00 16.55 -47.26
N PRO A 70 -4.97 17.41 -46.93
CA PRO A 70 -3.76 17.73 -47.74
C PRO A 70 -2.71 16.60 -47.87
N GLU A 71 -1.96 16.56 -48.99
CA GLU A 71 -1.44 15.33 -49.65
C GLU A 71 -0.10 14.69 -49.20
N GLY A 72 0.76 15.28 -48.44
CA GLY A 72 2.10 14.68 -48.23
C GLY A 72 2.34 13.97 -46.88
N ALA A 73 2.14 14.66 -45.77
CA ALA A 73 2.23 14.07 -44.41
C ALA A 73 1.06 13.10 -44.14
N GLN A 74 -0.01 13.26 -44.88
CA GLN A 74 -1.19 12.41 -44.88
C GLN A 74 -0.95 11.04 -45.50
N GLN A 75 -0.06 10.89 -46.49
CA GLN A 75 0.18 9.60 -47.14
C GLN A 75 0.90 8.62 -46.23
N ALA A 76 1.89 9.07 -45.47
CA ALA A 76 2.57 8.25 -44.48
C ALA A 76 1.63 7.92 -43.28
N ALA A 77 0.82 8.88 -42.85
CA ALA A 77 -0.19 8.69 -41.81
C ALA A 77 -1.32 7.75 -42.28
N GLN A 78 -1.75 7.83 -43.54
CA GLN A 78 -2.72 6.94 -44.15
C GLN A 78 -2.19 5.51 -44.24
N ASN A 79 -0.94 5.30 -44.64
CA ASN A 79 -0.30 4.00 -44.70
C ASN A 79 -0.23 3.32 -43.30
N LEU A 80 0.09 4.08 -42.27
CA LEU A 80 0.12 3.56 -40.91
C LEU A 80 -1.29 3.25 -40.38
N GLU A 81 -2.27 4.12 -40.64
CA GLU A 81 -3.66 3.90 -40.25
C GLU A 81 -4.24 2.66 -40.95
N GLU A 82 -3.99 2.48 -42.25
CA GLU A 82 -4.42 1.31 -43.00
C GLU A 82 -3.77 0.03 -42.50
N TRP A 83 -2.48 0.06 -42.19
CA TRP A 83 -1.78 -1.08 -41.61
C TRP A 83 -2.34 -1.43 -40.21
N LEU A 84 -2.59 -0.48 -39.35
CA LEU A 84 -3.20 -0.71 -38.02
C LEU A 84 -4.65 -1.27 -38.16
N ARG A 85 -5.39 -0.85 -39.18
CA ARG A 85 -6.75 -1.34 -39.47
C ARG A 85 -6.81 -2.82 -39.78
N GLN A 86 -5.76 -3.44 -40.33
CA GLN A 86 -5.72 -4.88 -40.57
C GLN A 86 -5.87 -5.68 -39.27
N PHE A 87 -5.40 -5.13 -38.15
CA PHE A 87 -5.48 -5.76 -36.82
C PHE A 87 -6.77 -5.44 -36.05
N ARG A 88 -7.72 -4.71 -36.67
CA ARG A 88 -8.90 -4.21 -35.98
C ARG A 88 -9.73 -5.34 -35.36
N HIS A 89 -10.05 -6.39 -36.13
CA HIS A 89 -10.83 -7.52 -35.62
C HIS A 89 -10.10 -8.24 -34.49
N LEU A 90 -8.81 -8.51 -34.68
CA LEU A 90 -7.99 -9.11 -33.62
C LEU A 90 -7.98 -8.25 -32.35
N ALA A 91 -7.86 -6.92 -32.49
CA ALA A 91 -7.86 -6.01 -31.34
C ALA A 91 -9.24 -5.95 -30.65
N GLU A 92 -10.34 -6.03 -31.41
CA GLU A 92 -11.71 -6.13 -30.88
C GLU A 92 -11.86 -7.41 -30.05
N ASP A 93 -11.44 -8.57 -30.57
CA ASP A 93 -11.51 -9.86 -29.89
C ASP A 93 -10.62 -9.91 -28.66
N VAL A 94 -9.35 -9.48 -28.77
CA VAL A 94 -8.41 -9.39 -27.66
C VAL A 94 -8.97 -8.51 -26.54
N GLY A 95 -9.52 -7.34 -26.90
CA GLY A 95 -10.13 -6.43 -25.94
C GLY A 95 -11.33 -7.04 -25.21
N GLN A 96 -12.18 -7.76 -25.93
CA GLN A 96 -13.36 -8.41 -25.38
C GLN A 96 -12.99 -9.51 -24.38
N TYR A 97 -12.10 -10.43 -24.76
CA TYR A 97 -11.67 -11.51 -23.86
C TYR A 97 -10.86 -10.98 -22.70
N ALA A 98 -9.94 -10.03 -22.93
CA ALA A 98 -9.18 -9.40 -21.86
C ALA A 98 -10.09 -8.68 -20.86
N PHE A 99 -11.16 -8.02 -21.32
CA PHE A 99 -12.16 -7.42 -20.45
C PHE A 99 -12.85 -8.46 -19.56
N TYR A 100 -13.35 -9.56 -20.12
CA TYR A 100 -14.04 -10.57 -19.32
C TYR A 100 -13.14 -11.18 -18.24
N ILE A 101 -11.90 -11.50 -18.61
CA ILE A 101 -10.94 -12.07 -17.66
C ILE A 101 -10.55 -11.01 -16.60
N ALA A 102 -10.29 -9.77 -17.02
CA ALA A 102 -9.95 -8.69 -16.11
C ALA A 102 -11.09 -8.38 -15.14
N ALA A 103 -12.34 -8.33 -15.60
CA ALA A 103 -13.51 -8.13 -14.75
C ALA A 103 -13.64 -9.25 -13.71
N ALA A 104 -13.51 -10.50 -14.12
CA ALA A 104 -13.53 -11.64 -13.22
C ALA A 104 -12.42 -11.55 -12.16
N LEU A 105 -11.17 -11.27 -12.57
CA LEU A 105 -10.04 -11.13 -11.65
C LEU A 105 -10.19 -9.94 -10.70
N LEU A 106 -10.75 -8.82 -11.15
CA LEU A 106 -11.02 -7.65 -10.29
C LEU A 106 -12.12 -7.96 -9.28
N ILE A 107 -13.18 -8.66 -9.67
CA ILE A 107 -14.23 -9.11 -8.73
C ILE A 107 -13.62 -10.05 -7.69
N ILE A 108 -12.82 -11.04 -8.12
CA ILE A 108 -12.10 -11.94 -7.21
C ILE A 108 -11.20 -11.15 -6.24
N ALA A 109 -10.52 -10.12 -6.72
CA ALA A 109 -9.66 -9.28 -5.90
C ALA A 109 -10.41 -8.51 -4.79
N LEU A 110 -11.69 -8.21 -4.99
CA LEU A 110 -12.55 -7.54 -4.01
C LEU A 110 -13.12 -8.49 -2.96
N ILE A 111 -13.09 -9.80 -3.18
CA ILE A 111 -13.63 -10.82 -2.25
C ILE A 111 -12.60 -11.12 -1.17
N LYS A 112 -12.78 -10.53 0.03
CA LYS A 112 -11.85 -10.70 1.18
C LYS A 112 -11.72 -12.15 1.68
N LYS A 113 -12.66 -13.06 1.37
CA LYS A 113 -12.62 -14.46 1.79
C LYS A 113 -11.59 -15.32 1.03
N ILE A 114 -11.06 -14.82 -0.09
CA ILE A 114 -10.06 -15.55 -0.88
C ILE A 114 -8.70 -15.44 -0.19
N PRO A 115 -7.96 -16.57 0.02
CA PRO A 115 -6.63 -16.55 0.60
C PRO A 115 -5.68 -15.60 -0.13
N TYR A 116 -4.84 -14.89 0.63
CA TYR A 116 -3.94 -13.88 0.07
C TYR A 116 -2.98 -14.44 -0.99
N SER A 117 -2.50 -15.66 -0.81
CA SER A 117 -1.62 -16.34 -1.76
C SER A 117 -2.25 -16.53 -3.15
N TRP A 118 -3.54 -16.91 -3.20
CA TRP A 118 -4.30 -17.01 -4.44
C TRP A 118 -4.55 -15.64 -5.06
N PHE A 119 -5.00 -14.68 -4.25
CA PHE A 119 -5.19 -13.31 -4.69
C PHE A 119 -3.91 -12.75 -5.35
N ALA A 120 -2.76 -12.84 -4.70
CA ALA A 120 -1.50 -12.28 -5.20
C ALA A 120 -1.07 -12.91 -6.52
N LYS A 121 -1.23 -14.24 -6.67
CA LYS A 121 -0.92 -14.96 -7.91
C LYS A 121 -1.84 -14.52 -9.06
N LEU A 122 -3.16 -14.55 -8.82
CA LEU A 122 -4.15 -14.20 -9.84
C LEU A 122 -4.05 -12.71 -10.23
N HIS A 123 -3.84 -11.83 -9.26
CA HIS A 123 -3.73 -10.40 -9.48
C HIS A 123 -2.50 -10.03 -10.34
N THR A 124 -1.44 -10.82 -10.28
CA THR A 124 -0.24 -10.61 -11.12
C THR A 124 -0.59 -10.73 -12.63
N TYR A 125 -1.56 -11.56 -13.02
CA TYR A 125 -2.00 -11.67 -14.41
C TYR A 125 -2.67 -10.38 -14.93
N MET A 126 -3.10 -9.47 -14.05
CA MET A 126 -3.60 -8.16 -14.48
C MET A 126 -2.56 -7.37 -15.28
N ALA A 127 -1.26 -7.61 -15.08
CA ALA A 127 -0.21 -6.99 -15.89
C ALA A 127 -0.23 -7.48 -17.35
N VAL A 128 -0.48 -8.76 -17.57
CA VAL A 128 -0.63 -9.34 -18.94
C VAL A 128 -1.86 -8.79 -19.60
N LEU A 129 -3.00 -8.80 -18.88
CA LEU A 129 -4.26 -8.27 -19.40
C LEU A 129 -4.18 -6.78 -19.72
N TYR A 130 -3.43 -6.03 -18.89
CA TYR A 130 -3.17 -4.61 -19.16
C TYR A 130 -2.44 -4.42 -20.49
N LEU A 131 -1.39 -5.21 -20.79
CA LEU A 131 -0.68 -5.13 -22.07
C LEU A 131 -1.58 -5.50 -23.27
N ALA A 132 -2.45 -6.49 -23.09
CA ALA A 132 -3.46 -6.84 -24.10
C ALA A 132 -4.44 -5.68 -24.34
N LEU A 133 -4.88 -5.01 -23.27
CA LEU A 133 -5.77 -3.84 -23.36
C LEU A 133 -5.05 -2.60 -23.93
N VAL A 134 -3.74 -2.45 -23.73
CA VAL A 134 -2.94 -1.42 -24.42
C VAL A 134 -2.92 -1.69 -25.92
N PHE A 135 -2.67 -2.93 -26.36
CA PHE A 135 -2.77 -3.32 -27.76
C PHE A 135 -4.15 -2.98 -28.34
N HIS A 136 -5.22 -3.41 -27.68
CA HIS A 136 -6.59 -3.07 -28.04
C HIS A 136 -6.78 -1.55 -28.21
N SER A 137 -6.31 -0.76 -27.25
CA SER A 137 -6.47 0.69 -27.24
C SER A 137 -5.71 1.38 -28.37
N VAL A 138 -4.45 0.98 -28.61
CA VAL A 138 -3.60 1.56 -29.68
C VAL A 138 -4.22 1.36 -31.05
N ILE A 139 -4.78 0.18 -31.31
CA ILE A 139 -5.39 -0.15 -32.61
C ILE A 139 -6.75 0.54 -32.81
N LEU A 140 -7.56 0.66 -31.74
CA LEU A 140 -8.95 1.11 -31.87
C LEU A 140 -9.17 2.61 -31.62
N VAL A 141 -8.21 3.29 -30.99
CA VAL A 141 -8.28 4.76 -30.82
C VAL A 141 -8.30 5.42 -32.21
N LYS A 142 -9.23 6.37 -32.39
CA LYS A 142 -9.32 7.13 -33.64
C LYS A 142 -7.99 7.85 -33.88
N PHE A 143 -7.43 7.68 -35.09
CA PHE A 143 -6.11 8.20 -35.43
C PHE A 143 -5.98 9.71 -35.21
N ALA A 144 -7.05 10.47 -35.45
CA ALA A 144 -7.10 11.92 -35.21
C ALA A 144 -6.85 12.32 -33.74
N TYR A 145 -7.06 11.42 -32.76
CA TYR A 145 -6.78 11.75 -31.35
C TYR A 145 -5.29 11.77 -31.03
N TRP A 146 -4.44 11.05 -31.81
CA TRP A 146 -3.00 11.08 -31.59
C TRP A 146 -2.37 12.44 -31.88
N ALA A 147 -3.01 13.28 -32.66
CA ALA A 147 -2.60 14.67 -32.91
C ALA A 147 -3.08 15.64 -31.82
N GLN A 148 -3.88 15.18 -30.85
CA GLN A 148 -4.47 16.03 -29.81
C GLN A 148 -3.76 15.81 -28.44
N PRO A 149 -3.80 16.82 -27.54
CA PRO A 149 -3.18 16.69 -26.21
C PRO A 149 -3.64 15.46 -25.42
N ILE A 150 -4.90 15.07 -25.55
CA ILE A 150 -5.45 13.88 -24.88
C ILE A 150 -4.81 12.58 -25.41
N GLY A 151 -4.48 12.52 -26.70
CA GLY A 151 -3.78 11.39 -27.30
C GLY A 151 -2.37 11.27 -26.73
N TRP A 152 -1.63 12.37 -26.66
CA TRP A 152 -0.29 12.39 -26.06
C TRP A 152 -0.32 11.96 -24.59
N LEU A 153 -1.25 12.47 -23.80
CA LEU A 153 -1.41 12.06 -22.40
C LEU A 153 -1.68 10.55 -22.30
N THR A 154 -2.57 10.06 -23.15
CA THR A 154 -2.92 8.63 -23.20
C THR A 154 -1.72 7.77 -23.59
N ALA A 155 -0.95 8.19 -24.62
CA ALA A 155 0.26 7.49 -25.06
C ALA A 155 1.32 7.42 -23.93
N ILE A 156 1.59 8.53 -23.26
CA ILE A 156 2.53 8.59 -22.14
C ILE A 156 2.09 7.65 -21.01
N LEU A 157 0.81 7.69 -20.63
CA LEU A 157 0.26 6.82 -19.59
C LEU A 157 0.33 5.35 -19.98
N MET A 158 0.01 5.01 -21.23
CA MET A 158 0.11 3.62 -21.72
C MET A 158 1.56 3.15 -21.74
N ALA A 159 2.50 3.97 -22.20
CA ALA A 159 3.92 3.63 -22.21
C ALA A 159 4.46 3.42 -20.80
N ALA A 160 4.21 4.37 -19.88
CA ALA A 160 4.62 4.26 -18.47
C ALA A 160 3.99 3.03 -17.78
N GLY A 161 2.71 2.80 -18.01
CA GLY A 161 2.01 1.61 -17.50
C GLY A 161 2.54 0.31 -18.07
N SER A 162 2.95 0.29 -19.37
CA SER A 162 3.55 -0.90 -20.00
C SER A 162 4.91 -1.22 -19.41
N VAL A 163 5.75 -0.20 -19.19
CA VAL A 163 7.01 -0.38 -18.47
C VAL A 163 6.77 -0.93 -17.07
N ALA A 164 5.78 -0.38 -16.34
CA ALA A 164 5.40 -0.87 -15.03
C ALA A 164 4.92 -2.34 -15.07
N ALA A 165 4.09 -2.70 -16.04
CA ALA A 165 3.62 -4.08 -16.24
C ALA A 165 4.78 -5.06 -16.48
N VAL A 166 5.74 -4.68 -17.34
CA VAL A 166 6.93 -5.48 -17.59
C VAL A 166 7.78 -5.65 -16.33
N LEU A 167 7.96 -4.58 -15.52
CA LEU A 167 8.68 -4.67 -14.24
C LEU A 167 7.99 -5.62 -13.25
N VAL A 168 6.66 -5.61 -13.19
CA VAL A 168 5.87 -6.54 -12.36
C VAL A 168 6.07 -7.98 -12.82
N LEU A 169 5.92 -8.25 -14.12
CA LEU A 169 6.07 -9.60 -14.70
C LEU A 169 7.51 -10.12 -14.55
N ALA A 170 8.48 -9.26 -14.69
CA ALA A 170 9.92 -9.57 -14.49
C ALA A 170 10.31 -9.70 -12.99
N LYS A 171 9.36 -9.49 -12.04
CA LYS A 171 9.61 -9.51 -10.58
C LYS A 171 10.68 -8.52 -10.13
N LYS A 172 10.85 -7.42 -10.87
CA LYS A 172 11.86 -6.38 -10.59
C LYS A 172 11.34 -5.23 -9.70
N VAL A 173 10.07 -5.26 -9.31
CA VAL A 173 9.51 -4.28 -8.37
C VAL A 173 10.26 -4.36 -7.05
N GLY A 174 10.74 -3.22 -6.54
CA GLY A 174 11.49 -3.13 -5.28
C GLY A 174 12.90 -3.72 -5.30
N ALA A 175 13.42 -4.22 -6.44
CA ALA A 175 14.68 -4.94 -6.51
C ALA A 175 15.89 -4.14 -5.97
N LYS A 176 15.89 -2.81 -6.14
CA LYS A 176 16.95 -1.93 -5.63
C LYS A 176 16.95 -1.74 -4.10
N ARG A 177 15.86 -2.13 -3.43
CA ARG A 177 15.68 -2.03 -1.97
C ARG A 177 15.69 -3.40 -1.30
N ARG A 178 16.10 -4.45 -2.02
CA ARG A 178 16.17 -5.82 -1.50
C ARG A 178 17.54 -6.13 -0.94
N HIS A 179 17.51 -6.66 0.29
CA HIS A 179 18.68 -7.12 1.02
C HIS A 179 18.43 -8.55 1.48
N SER A 180 19.49 -9.35 1.53
CA SER A 180 19.46 -10.65 2.21
C SER A 180 19.84 -10.45 3.66
N GLY A 181 19.09 -11.06 4.56
CA GLY A 181 19.35 -11.05 5.98
C GLY A 181 19.31 -12.46 6.56
N GLU A 182 19.79 -12.59 7.79
CA GLU A 182 19.75 -13.82 8.57
C GLU A 182 19.09 -13.52 9.92
N ILE A 183 18.18 -14.39 10.35
CA ILE A 183 17.56 -14.28 11.67
C ILE A 183 18.64 -14.60 12.71
N SER A 184 18.96 -13.61 13.55
CA SER A 184 19.93 -13.78 14.64
C SER A 184 19.27 -14.29 15.93
N ALA A 185 18.02 -13.89 16.19
CA ALA A 185 17.26 -14.33 17.35
C ALA A 185 15.76 -14.34 17.09
N VAL A 186 15.06 -15.21 17.80
CA VAL A 186 13.59 -15.28 17.87
C VAL A 186 13.19 -15.30 19.35
N THR A 187 12.45 -14.27 19.79
CA THR A 187 11.97 -14.18 21.17
C THR A 187 10.45 -14.30 21.19
N PRO A 188 9.87 -15.32 21.82
CA PRO A 188 8.42 -15.47 21.92
C PRO A 188 7.81 -14.43 22.86
N TYR A 189 6.63 -13.91 22.50
CA TYR A 189 5.74 -13.10 23.34
C TYR A 189 4.38 -13.80 23.46
N PRO A 190 4.23 -14.80 24.36
CA PRO A 190 3.05 -15.65 24.42
C PRO A 190 1.75 -14.85 24.68
N GLU A 191 1.79 -13.90 25.61
CA GLU A 191 0.61 -13.10 26.00
C GLU A 191 0.15 -12.15 24.88
N LEU A 192 1.09 -11.71 24.03
CA LEU A 192 0.79 -10.93 22.82
C LEU A 192 0.26 -11.81 21.66
N ASN A 193 0.34 -13.15 21.82
CA ASN A 193 0.17 -14.10 20.74
C ASN A 193 1.10 -13.79 19.54
N GLY A 194 2.39 -13.59 19.83
CA GLY A 194 3.38 -13.13 18.86
C GLY A 194 4.80 -13.52 19.20
N PHE A 195 5.73 -12.93 18.48
CA PHE A 195 7.17 -13.14 18.68
C PHE A 195 7.94 -11.94 18.13
N GLN A 196 9.15 -11.71 18.65
CA GLN A 196 10.11 -10.76 18.09
C GLN A 196 11.11 -11.52 17.21
N LEU A 197 11.42 -10.93 16.07
CA LEU A 197 12.53 -11.33 15.22
C LEU A 197 13.63 -10.30 15.30
N GLU A 198 14.87 -10.77 15.43
CA GLU A 198 16.08 -9.98 15.20
C GLU A 198 16.75 -10.48 13.93
N VAL A 199 17.04 -9.57 13.01
CA VAL A 199 17.57 -9.94 11.68
C VAL A 199 18.80 -9.10 11.40
N ALA A 200 19.93 -9.76 11.24
CA ALA A 200 21.15 -9.14 10.74
C ALA A 200 21.02 -8.91 9.23
N VAL A 201 21.20 -7.65 8.78
CA VAL A 201 21.00 -7.29 7.38
C VAL A 201 22.22 -6.50 6.87
N PRO A 202 23.28 -7.19 6.43
CA PRO A 202 24.43 -6.53 5.82
C PRO A 202 24.03 -5.66 4.64
N GLY A 203 24.56 -4.43 4.60
CA GLY A 203 24.30 -3.48 3.52
C GLY A 203 22.95 -2.78 3.60
N TRP A 204 22.21 -2.90 4.72
CA TRP A 204 21.02 -2.08 4.94
C TRP A 204 21.39 -0.60 5.00
N VAL A 205 20.65 0.23 4.27
CA VAL A 205 20.97 1.66 4.09
C VAL A 205 20.47 2.57 5.22
N GLY A 206 19.80 1.99 6.23
CA GLY A 206 19.18 2.73 7.33
C GLY A 206 17.68 2.90 7.16
N HIS A 207 17.03 3.31 8.25
CA HIS A 207 15.60 3.60 8.29
C HIS A 207 15.31 4.64 9.38
N GLN A 208 14.14 5.27 9.28
CA GLN A 208 13.58 6.11 10.33
C GLN A 208 12.58 5.30 11.17
N ALA A 209 12.46 5.63 12.46
CA ALA A 209 11.45 5.03 13.31
C ALA A 209 10.04 5.22 12.72
N GLY A 210 9.23 4.16 12.75
CA GLY A 210 7.90 4.12 12.16
C GLY A 210 7.84 3.61 10.71
N GLN A 211 8.98 3.46 10.04
CA GLN A 211 9.02 2.82 8.73
C GLN A 211 8.88 1.29 8.85
N PHE A 212 8.46 0.65 7.76
CA PHE A 212 8.30 -0.80 7.66
C PHE A 212 9.12 -1.39 6.51
N ALA A 213 9.29 -2.70 6.55
CA ALA A 213 9.91 -3.45 5.47
C ALA A 213 9.05 -4.68 5.11
N PHE A 214 9.12 -5.11 3.85
CA PHE A 214 8.58 -6.39 3.45
C PHE A 214 9.58 -7.49 3.75
N ILE A 215 9.15 -8.53 4.46
CA ILE A 215 9.98 -9.68 4.79
C ILE A 215 9.41 -10.93 4.13
N LYS A 216 10.30 -11.73 3.58
CA LYS A 216 10.02 -13.06 3.05
C LYS A 216 11.04 -14.06 3.60
N SER A 217 10.57 -15.08 4.29
CA SER A 217 11.42 -16.22 4.65
C SER A 217 11.70 -17.07 3.40
N GLU A 218 12.94 -17.55 3.25
CA GLU A 218 13.33 -18.34 2.07
C GLU A 218 12.68 -19.73 2.04
N GLY A 219 12.26 -20.26 3.17
CA GLY A 219 11.55 -21.55 3.27
C GLY A 219 10.04 -21.48 2.98
N GLN A 220 9.46 -20.30 2.80
CA GLN A 220 8.02 -20.14 2.66
C GLN A 220 7.58 -19.87 1.22
N SER A 221 6.45 -20.50 0.82
CA SER A 221 5.88 -20.37 -0.53
C SER A 221 5.15 -19.06 -0.76
N GLU A 222 4.74 -18.36 0.30
CA GLU A 222 4.02 -17.09 0.21
C GLU A 222 4.92 -15.90 -0.16
N GLY A 223 4.29 -14.79 -0.54
CA GLY A 223 4.95 -13.53 -0.86
C GLY A 223 5.57 -12.84 0.36
N ALA A 224 6.25 -11.72 0.15
CA ALA A 224 6.74 -10.89 1.23
C ALA A 224 5.59 -10.16 1.94
N HIS A 225 5.66 -10.07 3.25
CA HIS A 225 4.67 -9.39 4.11
C HIS A 225 5.29 -8.16 4.77
N PRO A 226 4.53 -7.07 4.94
CA PRO A 226 5.02 -5.85 5.58
C PRO A 226 5.03 -5.99 7.10
N PHE A 227 6.13 -5.58 7.71
CA PHE A 227 6.27 -5.50 9.17
C PHE A 227 6.98 -4.19 9.54
N THR A 228 6.45 -3.49 10.53
CA THR A 228 7.06 -2.26 11.06
C THR A 228 8.35 -2.61 11.79
N MET A 229 9.42 -1.87 11.49
CA MET A 229 10.67 -1.99 12.22
C MET A 229 10.51 -1.45 13.62
N SER A 230 10.76 -2.27 14.63
CA SER A 230 10.58 -1.95 16.05
C SER A 230 11.87 -1.53 16.76
N SER A 231 12.98 -1.40 16.03
CA SER A 231 14.26 -0.91 16.52
C SER A 231 14.63 0.45 15.93
N ALA A 232 15.40 1.25 16.65
CA ALA A 232 16.17 2.34 16.07
C ALA A 232 17.21 1.78 15.09
N TRP A 233 17.64 2.60 14.14
CA TRP A 233 18.75 2.26 13.26
C TRP A 233 20.10 2.53 13.94
N ASP A 234 20.97 1.53 13.93
CA ASP A 234 22.36 1.65 14.32
C ASP A 234 23.26 1.12 13.21
N ALA A 235 24.04 1.99 12.59
CA ALA A 235 24.94 1.63 11.51
C ALA A 235 26.12 0.75 11.96
N ALA A 236 26.50 0.79 13.25
CA ALA A 236 27.54 -0.06 13.82
C ALA A 236 27.05 -1.50 13.99
N HIS A 237 25.77 -1.67 14.24
CA HIS A 237 25.12 -2.97 14.44
C HIS A 237 23.89 -3.09 13.52
N PRO A 238 24.06 -3.44 12.24
CA PRO A 238 22.98 -3.43 11.24
C PRO A 238 21.99 -4.58 11.47
N THR A 239 21.30 -4.53 12.63
CA THR A 239 20.26 -5.48 13.03
C THR A 239 18.91 -4.78 13.05
N LEU A 240 17.92 -5.38 12.43
CA LEU A 240 16.54 -4.94 12.42
C LEU A 240 15.72 -5.81 13.36
N ARG A 241 14.84 -5.19 14.16
CA ARG A 241 13.86 -5.91 14.98
C ARG A 241 12.46 -5.71 14.46
N PHE A 242 11.68 -6.77 14.54
CA PHE A 242 10.29 -6.81 14.14
C PHE A 242 9.49 -7.55 15.20
N VAL A 243 8.39 -6.98 15.68
CA VAL A 243 7.44 -7.72 16.51
C VAL A 243 6.29 -8.17 15.63
N VAL A 244 6.07 -9.47 15.56
CA VAL A 244 5.10 -10.12 14.69
C VAL A 244 4.00 -10.72 15.53
N LYS A 245 2.74 -10.35 15.29
CA LYS A 245 1.57 -10.97 15.91
C LYS A 245 1.03 -12.06 14.98
N LYS A 246 0.60 -13.19 15.54
CA LYS A 246 -0.07 -14.28 14.82
C LYS A 246 -1.50 -13.83 14.48
N LEU A 247 -1.72 -13.36 13.26
CA LEU A 247 -3.02 -12.83 12.81
C LEU A 247 -3.64 -13.65 11.67
N GLY A 248 -2.90 -14.54 11.04
CA GLY A 248 -3.34 -15.36 9.92
C GLY A 248 -2.40 -16.55 9.71
N ASP A 249 -2.68 -17.35 8.69
CA ASP A 249 -1.97 -18.60 8.42
C ASP A 249 -0.46 -18.37 8.30
N TYR A 250 -0.05 -17.38 7.49
CA TYR A 250 1.37 -17.07 7.28
C TYR A 250 2.14 -16.77 8.58
N THR A 251 1.62 -15.85 9.39
CA THR A 251 2.30 -15.43 10.63
C THR A 251 2.25 -16.51 11.72
N SER A 252 1.22 -17.35 11.71
CA SER A 252 1.09 -18.50 12.62
C SER A 252 2.06 -19.61 12.25
N ASP A 253 2.17 -19.94 10.97
CA ASP A 253 3.10 -20.94 10.47
C ASP A 253 4.56 -20.49 10.66
N TRP A 254 4.84 -19.22 10.38
CA TRP A 254 6.18 -18.66 10.56
C TRP A 254 6.63 -18.68 12.02
N ALA A 255 5.73 -18.36 12.94
CA ALA A 255 6.03 -18.40 14.38
C ALA A 255 6.47 -19.78 14.91
N GLY A 256 5.99 -20.86 14.28
CA GLY A 256 6.38 -22.23 14.64
C GLY A 256 7.66 -22.71 13.96
N GLN A 257 8.11 -22.04 12.93
CA GLN A 257 9.21 -22.49 12.07
C GLN A 257 10.45 -21.59 12.13
N ALA A 258 10.28 -20.29 12.41
CA ALA A 258 11.37 -19.33 12.44
C ALA A 258 12.40 -19.66 13.53
N LYS A 259 13.67 -19.71 13.15
CA LYS A 259 14.80 -19.96 14.06
C LYS A 259 16.02 -19.15 13.66
N ALA A 260 16.94 -18.97 14.59
CA ALA A 260 18.24 -18.38 14.30
C ALA A 260 18.97 -19.18 13.20
N GLY A 261 19.60 -18.47 12.26
CA GLY A 261 20.26 -19.02 11.09
C GLY A 261 19.36 -19.07 9.83
N ASP A 262 18.04 -18.85 9.95
CA ASP A 262 17.17 -18.84 8.79
C ASP A 262 17.42 -17.59 7.92
N ARG A 263 17.48 -17.80 6.61
CA ARG A 263 17.64 -16.71 5.65
C ARG A 263 16.31 -16.05 5.34
N VAL A 264 16.35 -14.73 5.31
CA VAL A 264 15.20 -13.89 4.94
C VAL A 264 15.60 -12.87 3.89
N ARG A 265 14.63 -12.51 3.05
CA ARG A 265 14.75 -11.39 2.14
C ARG A 265 13.96 -10.21 2.67
N ILE A 266 14.62 -9.08 2.82
CA ILE A 266 14.01 -7.85 3.30
C ILE A 266 14.03 -6.81 2.20
N GLU A 267 12.91 -6.10 2.03
CA GLU A 267 12.76 -5.05 1.03
C GLU A 267 12.22 -3.80 1.70
N GLY A 268 12.96 -2.71 1.68
CA GLY A 268 12.61 -1.43 2.31
C GLY A 268 13.81 -0.48 2.40
N PRO A 269 13.69 0.59 3.23
CA PRO A 269 12.53 0.94 4.04
C PRO A 269 11.38 1.56 3.24
N TYR A 270 10.17 1.51 3.79
CA TYR A 270 8.95 2.14 3.28
C TYR A 270 8.18 2.82 4.42
N GLY A 271 7.27 3.72 4.08
CA GLY A 271 6.40 4.40 5.04
C GLY A 271 6.81 5.83 5.34
N CYS A 272 5.81 6.65 5.68
CA CYS A 272 5.96 8.06 6.04
C CYS A 272 5.51 8.35 7.47
N PHE A 273 5.32 7.34 8.31
CA PHE A 273 4.97 7.49 9.72
C PHE A 273 6.24 7.76 10.55
N THR A 274 6.88 8.92 10.32
CA THR A 274 8.23 9.22 10.81
C THR A 274 8.29 10.14 12.03
N PHE A 275 7.15 10.57 12.55
CA PHE A 275 7.01 11.48 13.68
C PHE A 275 7.57 12.89 13.40
N ASP A 276 7.79 13.22 12.12
CA ASP A 276 8.32 14.52 11.72
C ASP A 276 7.16 15.48 11.47
N ASP A 277 7.00 16.45 12.36
CA ASP A 277 6.06 17.56 12.24
C ASP A 277 6.58 18.80 12.98
N ASN A 278 5.84 19.90 12.91
CA ASN A 278 6.16 21.17 13.56
C ASN A 278 5.27 21.45 14.79
N ALA A 279 4.61 20.42 15.35
CA ALA A 279 3.75 20.59 16.51
C ALA A 279 4.56 20.90 17.78
N ALA A 280 3.96 21.64 18.72
CA ALA A 280 4.59 21.97 19.98
C ALA A 280 4.79 20.74 20.90
N GLY A 281 4.10 19.66 20.64
CA GLY A 281 4.21 18.37 21.31
C GLY A 281 3.48 17.28 20.55
N GLN A 282 3.61 16.05 21.00
CA GLN A 282 2.98 14.91 20.33
C GLN A 282 2.18 14.06 21.31
N VAL A 283 1.09 13.49 20.83
CA VAL A 283 0.34 12.43 21.50
C VAL A 283 0.42 11.17 20.63
N TRP A 284 1.00 10.15 21.19
CA TRP A 284 1.14 8.85 20.52
C TRP A 284 0.10 7.88 21.06
N VAL A 285 -0.59 7.18 20.18
CA VAL A 285 -1.61 6.21 20.57
C VAL A 285 -1.37 4.88 19.86
N ALA A 286 -1.01 3.89 20.65
CA ALA A 286 -0.74 2.53 20.21
C ALA A 286 -1.89 1.59 20.60
N GLY A 287 -2.38 0.79 19.63
CA GLY A 287 -3.35 -0.27 19.86
C GLY A 287 -2.76 -1.66 19.63
N GLY A 288 -2.57 -2.47 20.67
CA GLY A 288 -2.02 -3.82 20.56
C GLY A 288 -0.66 -3.85 19.86
N ILE A 289 -0.55 -4.60 18.73
CA ILE A 289 0.71 -4.69 17.96
C ILE A 289 1.15 -3.36 17.35
N GLY A 290 0.26 -2.36 17.27
CA GLY A 290 0.59 -1.00 16.84
C GLY A 290 1.58 -0.25 17.73
N ILE A 291 2.11 -0.89 18.77
CA ILE A 291 3.20 -0.35 19.59
C ILE A 291 4.55 -0.31 18.84
N THR A 292 4.71 -1.09 17.77
CA THR A 292 5.99 -1.28 17.07
C THR A 292 6.67 0.00 16.59
N PRO A 293 6.02 0.97 15.92
CA PRO A 293 6.68 2.19 15.49
C PRO A 293 7.15 3.06 16.68
N PHE A 294 6.40 3.01 17.78
CA PHE A 294 6.74 3.77 18.97
C PHE A 294 7.94 3.19 19.73
N LEU A 295 8.11 1.86 19.73
CA LEU A 295 9.33 1.22 20.29
C LEU A 295 10.58 1.74 19.57
N ALA A 296 10.59 1.75 18.24
CA ALA A 296 11.69 2.29 17.45
C ALA A 296 11.93 3.78 17.74
N ARG A 297 10.85 4.58 17.87
CA ARG A 297 10.96 6.01 18.15
C ARG A 297 11.49 6.28 19.56
N LEU A 298 11.04 5.52 20.55
CA LEU A 298 11.55 5.62 21.93
C LEU A 298 13.05 5.34 21.99
N GLU A 299 13.54 4.31 21.31
CA GLU A 299 14.98 4.01 21.24
C GLU A 299 15.76 5.14 20.56
N THR A 300 15.24 5.66 19.45
CA THR A 300 15.85 6.80 18.74
C THR A 300 15.95 8.02 19.66
N LEU A 301 14.90 8.34 20.40
CA LEU A 301 14.89 9.47 21.34
C LEU A 301 15.82 9.22 22.52
N ALA A 302 15.83 8.01 23.09
CA ALA A 302 16.73 7.65 24.19
C ALA A 302 18.19 7.82 23.79
N ALA A 303 18.57 7.37 22.60
CA ALA A 303 19.91 7.55 22.05
C ALA A 303 20.30 9.03 21.85
N ALA A 304 19.30 9.90 21.57
CA ALA A 304 19.48 11.34 21.42
C ALA A 304 19.42 12.12 22.76
N GLY A 305 19.34 11.44 23.91
CA GLY A 305 19.25 12.08 25.23
C GLY A 305 17.82 12.45 25.66
N GLY A 306 16.81 11.97 24.97
CA GLY A 306 15.39 12.14 25.25
C GLY A 306 14.69 13.14 24.35
N SER A 307 13.35 13.14 24.41
CA SER A 307 12.53 14.08 23.66
C SER A 307 12.78 15.53 24.09
N GLN A 308 12.84 16.43 23.11
CA GLN A 308 12.98 17.89 23.36
C GLN A 308 11.60 18.58 23.47
N GLN A 309 10.53 17.90 23.12
CA GLN A 309 9.14 18.37 23.19
C GLN A 309 8.31 17.44 24.07
N PRO A 310 7.17 17.90 24.63
CA PRO A 310 6.29 17.04 25.40
C PRO A 310 5.73 15.92 24.53
N VAL A 311 5.85 14.69 25.00
CA VAL A 311 5.27 13.50 24.32
C VAL A 311 4.55 12.64 25.35
N ASP A 312 3.30 12.32 25.05
CA ASP A 312 2.48 11.39 25.82
C ASP A 312 2.18 10.16 24.96
N LEU A 313 2.58 8.97 25.41
CA LEU A 313 2.31 7.69 24.74
C LEU A 313 1.23 6.92 25.49
N PHE A 314 0.09 6.70 24.85
CA PHE A 314 -0.98 5.81 25.30
C PHE A 314 -0.83 4.44 24.65
N TYR A 315 -0.67 3.41 25.45
CA TYR A 315 -0.64 2.03 24.97
C TYR A 315 -1.89 1.28 25.41
N SER A 316 -2.84 1.12 24.51
CA SER A 316 -4.08 0.35 24.72
C SER A 316 -3.88 -1.10 24.30
N TYR A 317 -4.09 -2.04 25.24
CA TYR A 317 -3.89 -3.47 25.02
C TYR A 317 -4.93 -4.30 25.75
N HIS A 318 -5.26 -5.47 25.18
CA HIS A 318 -6.13 -6.46 25.83
C HIS A 318 -5.29 -7.39 26.72
N SER A 319 -4.20 -7.91 26.17
CA SER A 319 -3.15 -8.64 26.86
C SER A 319 -1.79 -8.15 26.36
N ALA A 320 -0.82 -8.07 27.22
CA ALA A 320 0.54 -7.68 26.88
C ALA A 320 1.53 -8.50 27.71
N ASP A 321 2.62 -8.88 27.05
CA ASP A 321 3.70 -9.61 27.68
C ASP A 321 4.39 -8.72 28.72
N SER A 322 4.65 -9.26 29.92
CA SER A 322 5.28 -8.52 31.02
C SER A 322 6.69 -8.02 30.65
N THR A 323 7.44 -8.80 29.85
CA THR A 323 8.77 -8.43 29.37
C THR A 323 8.67 -7.22 28.41
N LEU A 324 7.69 -7.24 27.51
CA LEU A 324 7.43 -6.12 26.59
C LEU A 324 7.01 -4.86 27.35
N LEU A 325 6.16 -4.98 28.37
CA LEU A 325 5.75 -3.83 29.21
C LEU A 325 6.93 -3.24 29.97
N ALA A 326 7.76 -4.07 30.60
CA ALA A 326 8.96 -3.60 31.31
C ALA A 326 9.97 -2.91 30.35
N GLN A 327 10.15 -3.46 29.16
CA GLN A 327 10.97 -2.84 28.10
C GLN A 327 10.40 -1.49 27.70
N LEU A 328 9.09 -1.40 27.47
CA LEU A 328 8.39 -0.18 27.08
C LEU A 328 8.53 0.93 28.16
N GLU A 329 8.32 0.59 29.44
CA GLU A 329 8.48 1.52 30.56
C GLU A 329 9.90 2.07 30.66
N ASN A 330 10.91 1.19 30.54
CA ASN A 330 12.31 1.59 30.57
C ASN A 330 12.67 2.49 29.38
N SER A 331 12.22 2.13 28.17
CA SER A 331 12.45 2.93 26.96
C SER A 331 11.75 4.28 27.01
N ALA A 332 10.50 4.34 27.50
CA ALA A 332 9.77 5.59 27.66
C ALA A 332 10.44 6.54 28.65
N ARG A 333 10.93 5.99 29.78
CA ARG A 333 11.69 6.76 30.78
C ARG A 333 12.99 7.33 30.19
N ALA A 334 13.77 6.51 29.50
CA ALA A 334 15.01 6.93 28.84
C ALA A 334 14.77 7.98 27.75
N ALA A 335 13.66 7.84 27.01
CA ALA A 335 13.23 8.77 25.97
C ALA A 335 12.60 10.07 26.52
N LYS A 336 12.38 10.19 27.83
CA LYS A 336 11.62 11.29 28.48
C LYS A 336 10.20 11.44 27.92
N VAL A 337 9.54 10.32 27.66
CA VAL A 337 8.16 10.23 27.17
C VAL A 337 7.25 9.80 28.30
N ARG A 338 6.13 10.49 28.49
CA ARG A 338 5.13 10.11 29.48
C ARG A 338 4.32 8.93 28.96
N LEU A 339 4.41 7.79 29.65
CA LEU A 339 3.72 6.56 29.28
C LEU A 339 2.41 6.41 30.07
N HIS A 340 1.32 6.13 29.34
CA HIS A 340 -0.01 5.81 29.86
C HIS A 340 -0.37 4.39 29.44
N LEU A 341 -0.26 3.43 30.35
CA LEU A 341 -0.69 2.05 30.12
C LEU A 341 -2.23 1.95 30.25
N TRP A 342 -2.87 1.40 29.23
CA TRP A 342 -4.33 1.29 29.16
C TRP A 342 -4.79 -0.16 28.93
N PRO A 343 -4.87 -0.97 29.99
CA PRO A 343 -5.40 -2.35 29.91
C PRO A 343 -6.90 -2.31 29.66
N SER A 344 -7.33 -2.61 28.43
CA SER A 344 -8.72 -2.47 28.00
C SER A 344 -9.70 -3.42 28.71
N VAL A 345 -9.21 -4.52 29.26
CA VAL A 345 -10.01 -5.44 30.10
C VAL A 345 -10.47 -4.76 31.41
N GLN A 346 -9.62 -3.89 31.97
CA GLN A 346 -9.86 -3.22 33.26
C GLN A 346 -10.49 -1.84 33.08
N LEU A 347 -10.02 -1.07 32.12
CA LEU A 347 -10.37 0.34 31.90
C LEU A 347 -11.37 0.58 30.76
N GLY A 348 -11.78 -0.49 30.04
CA GLY A 348 -12.55 -0.35 28.82
C GLY A 348 -11.72 0.17 27.63
N HIS A 349 -12.39 0.50 26.53
CA HIS A 349 -11.70 1.02 25.36
C HIS A 349 -11.23 2.46 25.59
N LEU A 350 -9.97 2.74 25.24
CA LEU A 350 -9.44 4.11 25.25
C LEU A 350 -10.24 4.98 24.28
N SER A 351 -10.79 6.09 24.76
CA SER A 351 -11.57 7.06 24.00
C SER A 351 -10.82 8.38 23.84
N GLY A 352 -11.29 9.24 22.92
CA GLY A 352 -10.77 10.60 22.80
C GLY A 352 -11.01 11.45 24.05
N GLU A 353 -12.10 11.20 24.80
CA GLU A 353 -12.37 11.86 26.09
C GLU A 353 -11.29 11.54 27.13
N ASN A 354 -10.91 10.25 27.26
CA ASN A 354 -9.83 9.84 28.14
C ASN A 354 -8.49 10.53 27.78
N LEU A 355 -8.20 10.62 26.49
CA LEU A 355 -6.99 11.27 25.98
C LEU A 355 -7.00 12.76 26.31
N ARG A 356 -8.11 13.46 26.04
CA ARG A 356 -8.25 14.90 26.31
C ARG A 356 -8.15 15.22 27.81
N ALA A 357 -8.71 14.35 28.65
CA ALA A 357 -8.62 14.50 30.12
C ALA A 357 -7.18 14.34 30.63
N ALA A 358 -6.40 13.42 30.04
CA ALA A 358 -5.03 13.16 30.45
C ALA A 358 -4.00 14.18 29.89
N VAL A 359 -4.31 14.81 28.75
CA VAL A 359 -3.41 15.77 28.06
C VAL A 359 -4.16 17.08 27.82
N PRO A 360 -4.17 18.03 28.77
CA PRO A 360 -4.97 19.26 28.66
C PRO A 360 -4.64 20.14 27.46
N ASP A 361 -3.41 20.13 26.98
CA ASP A 361 -2.89 20.91 25.85
C ASP A 361 -2.91 20.12 24.51
N TRP A 362 -3.68 19.04 24.44
CA TRP A 362 -3.74 18.13 23.29
C TRP A 362 -4.06 18.82 21.94
N GLN A 363 -4.80 19.94 21.94
CA GLN A 363 -5.13 20.69 20.73
C GLN A 363 -3.92 21.37 20.08
N GLN A 364 -2.83 21.59 20.84
CA GLN A 364 -1.59 22.16 20.34
C GLN A 364 -0.58 21.07 19.90
N ARG A 365 -1.00 19.79 19.99
CA ARG A 365 -0.15 18.65 19.71
C ARG A 365 -0.65 17.88 18.49
N SER A 366 0.27 17.27 17.78
CA SER A 366 -0.09 16.29 16.77
C SER A 366 -0.39 14.92 17.40
N VAL A 367 -1.28 14.16 16.76
CA VAL A 367 -1.66 12.81 17.19
C VAL A 367 -1.11 11.80 16.21
N TRP A 368 -0.33 10.84 16.69
CA TRP A 368 0.23 9.75 15.93
C TRP A 368 -0.40 8.44 16.37
N PHE A 369 -1.22 7.85 15.51
CA PHE A 369 -2.00 6.65 15.81
C PHE A 369 -1.51 5.44 15.01
N CYS A 370 -1.26 4.33 15.72
CA CYS A 370 -1.00 3.04 15.12
C CYS A 370 -1.78 1.94 15.84
N GLY A 371 -2.66 1.26 15.11
CA GLY A 371 -3.55 0.23 15.67
C GLY A 371 -4.69 -0.14 14.76
N GLY A 372 -5.71 -0.79 15.31
CA GLY A 372 -6.88 -1.26 14.56
C GLY A 372 -7.67 -0.12 13.91
N HIS A 373 -8.16 -0.33 12.69
CA HIS A 373 -8.87 0.67 11.88
C HIS A 373 -10.08 1.29 12.59
N ALA A 374 -10.92 0.47 13.24
CA ALA A 374 -12.12 0.95 13.94
C ALA A 374 -11.75 1.90 15.10
N PHE A 375 -10.71 1.56 15.86
CA PHE A 375 -10.20 2.38 16.96
C PHE A 375 -9.66 3.71 16.42
N GLY A 376 -8.79 3.68 15.41
CA GLY A 376 -8.25 4.91 14.81
C GLY A 376 -9.33 5.82 14.22
N SER A 377 -10.32 5.24 13.53
CA SER A 377 -11.44 6.00 12.96
C SER A 377 -12.34 6.64 14.01
N SER A 378 -12.56 5.96 15.14
CA SER A 378 -13.34 6.50 16.26
C SER A 378 -12.61 7.64 16.94
N LEU A 379 -11.32 7.43 17.26
CA LEU A 379 -10.46 8.42 17.88
C LEU A 379 -10.31 9.69 17.02
N ARG A 380 -10.05 9.51 15.73
CA ARG A 380 -9.94 10.61 14.76
C ARG A 380 -11.21 11.45 14.70
N ARG A 381 -12.37 10.79 14.59
CA ARG A 381 -13.67 11.51 14.55
C ARG A 381 -13.91 12.31 15.82
N ASP A 382 -13.66 11.72 16.99
CA ASP A 382 -13.85 12.40 18.26
C ASP A 382 -12.91 13.61 18.39
N LEU A 383 -11.63 13.46 18.14
CA LEU A 383 -10.66 14.54 18.26
C LEU A 383 -10.92 15.67 17.26
N GLN A 384 -11.30 15.34 16.01
CA GLN A 384 -11.64 16.34 15.00
C GLN A 384 -12.95 17.08 15.34
N ALA A 385 -13.95 16.38 15.88
CA ALA A 385 -15.19 17.01 16.36
C ALA A 385 -14.94 17.98 17.54
N ASN A 386 -13.84 17.79 18.27
CA ASN A 386 -13.41 18.65 19.37
C ASN A 386 -12.30 19.64 18.98
N GLY A 387 -12.01 19.83 17.67
CA GLY A 387 -11.17 20.90 17.16
C GLY A 387 -9.75 20.52 16.74
N LEU A 388 -9.38 19.22 16.69
CA LEU A 388 -8.08 18.82 16.12
C LEU A 388 -8.09 19.02 14.61
N PRO A 389 -7.15 19.78 14.02
CA PRO A 389 -6.99 19.87 12.57
C PRO A 389 -6.71 18.50 11.93
N GLY A 390 -7.30 18.27 10.74
CA GLY A 390 -7.21 16.98 10.07
C GLY A 390 -5.79 16.54 9.73
N GLU A 391 -4.93 17.49 9.42
CA GLU A 391 -3.50 17.31 9.10
C GLU A 391 -2.66 16.98 10.33
N GLN A 392 -3.14 17.25 11.55
CA GLN A 392 -2.46 16.89 12.79
C GLN A 392 -2.75 15.47 13.28
N PHE A 393 -3.63 14.72 12.59
CA PHE A 393 -3.89 13.33 12.91
C PHE A 393 -3.18 12.41 11.91
N HIS A 394 -2.05 11.86 12.30
CA HIS A 394 -1.24 10.92 11.51
C HIS A 394 -1.62 9.49 11.85
N GLN A 395 -1.88 8.69 10.82
CA GLN A 395 -2.24 7.29 10.99
C GLN A 395 -1.59 6.44 9.91
N GLU A 396 -0.98 5.33 10.32
CA GLU A 396 -0.58 4.26 9.40
C GLU A 396 -1.72 3.26 9.22
N LEU A 397 -2.01 2.92 7.96
CA LEU A 397 -3.07 1.98 7.60
C LEU A 397 -2.45 0.61 7.26
N PHE A 398 -2.61 -0.38 8.13
CA PHE A 398 -2.13 -1.75 7.87
C PHE A 398 -3.01 -2.57 6.90
N GLU A 399 -4.02 -1.97 6.29
CA GLU A 399 -4.89 -2.62 5.31
C GLU A 399 -4.27 -2.50 3.91
N MET A 400 -3.37 -3.42 3.56
CA MET A 400 -2.74 -3.47 2.24
C MET A 400 -3.51 -4.33 1.22
N ARG A 401 -4.81 -4.60 1.49
CA ARG A 401 -5.73 -5.32 0.60
C ARG A 401 -7.11 -4.64 0.54
#